data_b9993aa1bdcf6551a0744490a7087a68
#
_entry.id   b9993aa1bdcf6551a0744490a7087a68
#
_cell.length_a   1.000
_cell.length_b   1.000
_cell.length_c   1.000
_cell.angle_alpha   90.00
_cell.angle_beta   90.00
_cell.angle_gamma   90.00
#
_symmetry.space_group_name_H-M   'P 1'
#
loop_
_entity.id
_entity.type
_entity.pdbx_description
1 polymer ?
#
loop_
_entity_poly.entity_id
_entity_poly.type
_entity_poly.pdbx_seq_one_letter_code
_entity_poly.pdbx_strand_id
1 'polypeptide(L)'
;MAIFAKTLTPKALVQKINQDINENRIQTWTLDKDGDYTHSPEQWRNRAWIRPYIEDGRVVFGALGRKDANMTVNEYAVFHGRFVEMLLDNYDHMCSSIEVTPLGTKYDSISVKK
;
A
#
# COMPACT_ATOMS: atom_id res chain seq x y z
N MET A 1 6.46 -5.22 7.18
CA MET A 1 6.00 -5.07 5.79
C MET A 1 4.71 -4.29 5.67
N ALA A 2 3.91 -4.24 6.71
CA ALA A 2 2.69 -3.45 6.69
C ALA A 2 3.00 -1.96 6.91
N ILE A 3 2.10 -1.11 6.39
CA ILE A 3 2.15 0.33 6.56
C ILE A 3 0.94 0.70 7.40
N PHE A 4 1.17 1.38 8.52
CA PHE A 4 0.10 1.80 9.44
C PHE A 4 -0.07 3.31 9.32
N ALA A 5 -1.22 3.75 8.78
CA ALA A 5 -1.56 5.16 8.67
C ALA A 5 -2.57 5.52 9.76
N LYS A 6 -2.11 6.23 10.77
CA LYS A 6 -2.99 6.67 11.86
C LYS A 6 -3.82 7.86 11.40
N THR A 7 -5.13 7.72 11.46
CA THR A 7 -6.06 8.73 10.97
C THR A 7 -7.37 8.68 11.75
N LEU A 8 -8.00 9.84 11.92
CA LEU A 8 -9.30 9.93 12.54
C LEU A 8 -10.43 9.50 11.59
N THR A 9 -10.14 9.40 10.29
CA THR A 9 -11.14 9.07 9.26
C THR A 9 -10.64 7.97 8.34
N PRO A 10 -10.43 6.73 8.87
CA PRO A 10 -9.83 5.65 8.08
C PRO A 10 -10.64 5.29 6.82
N LYS A 11 -11.97 5.23 6.94
CA LYS A 11 -12.81 4.93 5.79
C LYS A 11 -12.72 6.02 4.72
N ALA A 12 -12.73 7.28 5.14
CA ALA A 12 -12.62 8.42 4.23
C ALA A 12 -11.26 8.44 3.53
N LEU A 13 -10.19 8.05 4.22
CA LEU A 13 -8.86 7.98 3.62
C LEU A 13 -8.83 6.98 2.46
N VAL A 14 -9.34 5.77 2.68
CA VAL A 14 -9.38 4.74 1.63
C VAL A 14 -10.26 5.19 0.46
N GLN A 15 -11.43 5.75 0.76
CA GLN A 15 -12.32 6.26 -0.29
C GLN A 15 -11.66 7.36 -1.13
N LYS A 16 -10.91 8.24 -0.50
CA LYS A 16 -10.23 9.33 -1.19
C LYS A 16 -9.11 8.81 -2.07
N ILE A 17 -8.32 7.85 -1.59
CA ILE A 17 -7.27 7.22 -2.40
C ILE A 17 -7.89 6.58 -3.64
N ASN A 18 -8.96 5.81 -3.44
CA ASN A 18 -9.62 5.11 -4.55
C ASN A 18 -10.19 6.09 -5.57
N GLN A 19 -10.79 7.17 -5.10
CA GLN A 19 -11.33 8.21 -5.96
C GLN A 19 -10.23 8.88 -6.78
N ASP A 20 -9.12 9.23 -6.12
CA ASP A 20 -8.02 9.93 -6.80
C ASP A 20 -7.33 9.04 -7.84
N ILE A 21 -7.25 7.74 -7.59
CA ILE A 21 -6.75 6.79 -8.58
C ILE A 21 -7.71 6.72 -9.78
N ASN A 22 -9.00 6.58 -9.52
CA ASN A 22 -10.01 6.47 -10.59
C ASN A 22 -10.12 7.73 -11.42
N GLU A 23 -9.83 8.89 -10.85
CA GLU A 23 -9.88 10.18 -11.56
C GLU A 23 -8.52 10.60 -12.13
N ASN A 24 -7.54 9.68 -12.14
CA ASN A 24 -6.19 9.88 -12.67
C ASN A 24 -5.37 10.98 -11.97
N ARG A 25 -5.70 11.29 -10.73
CA ARG A 25 -4.91 12.21 -9.92
C ARG A 25 -3.67 11.52 -9.36
N ILE A 26 -3.75 10.20 -9.18
CA ILE A 26 -2.63 9.35 -8.83
C ILE A 26 -2.39 8.44 -10.01
N GLN A 27 -1.25 8.58 -10.68
CA GLN A 27 -0.99 7.90 -11.94
C GLN A 27 -0.06 6.69 -11.80
N THR A 28 0.64 6.58 -10.67
CA THR A 28 1.63 5.51 -10.47
C THR A 28 1.08 4.30 -9.72
N TRP A 29 -0.17 4.37 -9.30
CA TRP A 29 -0.87 3.28 -8.61
C TRP A 29 -2.20 3.02 -9.29
N THR A 30 -2.57 1.74 -9.38
CA THR A 30 -3.86 1.33 -9.92
C THR A 30 -4.62 0.55 -8.86
N LEU A 31 -5.95 0.57 -8.97
CA LEU A 31 -6.87 -0.12 -8.07
C LEU A 31 -7.52 -1.25 -8.86
N ASP A 32 -7.45 -2.48 -8.34
CA ASP A 32 -8.11 -3.60 -8.99
C ASP A 32 -9.52 -3.82 -8.43
N LYS A 33 -10.21 -4.82 -8.99
CA LYS A 33 -11.59 -5.13 -8.60
C LYS A 33 -11.73 -5.64 -7.16
N ASP A 34 -10.64 -6.13 -6.57
CA ASP A 34 -10.63 -6.64 -5.21
C ASP A 34 -10.32 -5.56 -4.18
N GLY A 35 -10.08 -4.33 -4.62
CA GLY A 35 -9.74 -3.23 -3.74
C GLY A 35 -8.26 -3.15 -3.40
N ASP A 36 -7.41 -3.83 -4.13
CA ASP A 36 -5.98 -3.86 -3.90
C ASP A 36 -5.26 -2.87 -4.83
N TYR A 37 -4.16 -2.31 -4.34
CA TYR A 37 -3.36 -1.36 -5.10
C TYR A 37 -2.11 -2.03 -5.64
N THR A 38 -1.77 -1.76 -6.90
CA THR A 38 -0.50 -2.19 -7.47
C THR A 38 0.20 -1.01 -8.13
N HIS A 39 1.55 -1.04 -8.07
CA HIS A 39 2.36 0.03 -8.66
C HIS A 39 2.35 -0.13 -10.17
N SER A 40 1.97 0.93 -10.88
CA SER A 40 1.68 0.84 -12.32
C SER A 40 2.89 0.81 -13.26
N PRO A 41 4.10 1.32 -12.90
CA PRO A 41 5.24 1.17 -13.79
C PRO A 41 5.46 -0.29 -14.20
N GLU A 42 5.79 -0.52 -15.46
CA GLU A 42 5.84 -1.85 -16.06
C GLU A 42 6.67 -2.85 -15.26
N GLN A 43 7.80 -2.41 -14.75
CA GLN A 43 8.70 -3.27 -13.96
C GLN A 43 8.08 -3.74 -12.64
N TRP A 44 7.03 -3.06 -12.17
CA TRP A 44 6.38 -3.37 -10.88
C TRP A 44 4.98 -3.95 -11.03
N ARG A 45 4.39 -3.80 -12.22
CA ARG A 45 3.00 -4.21 -12.44
C ARG A 45 2.83 -5.71 -12.20
N ASN A 46 1.82 -6.06 -11.40
CA ASN A 46 1.45 -7.45 -11.09
C ASN A 46 2.55 -8.24 -10.36
N ARG A 47 3.48 -7.56 -9.71
CA ARG A 47 4.50 -8.22 -8.88
C ARG A 47 4.07 -8.30 -7.42
N ALA A 48 3.36 -7.28 -6.96
CA ALA A 48 2.86 -7.23 -5.60
C ALA A 48 1.65 -6.29 -5.54
N TRP A 49 0.88 -6.43 -4.48
CA TRP A 49 -0.29 -5.59 -4.23
C TRP A 49 -0.27 -5.14 -2.78
N ILE A 50 -0.98 -4.03 -2.52
CA ILE A 50 -1.19 -3.53 -1.18
C ILE A 50 -2.69 -3.55 -0.92
N ARG A 51 -3.09 -4.19 0.17
CA ARG A 51 -4.50 -4.31 0.55
C ARG A 51 -4.78 -3.45 1.77
N PRO A 52 -5.77 -2.53 1.69
CA PRO A 52 -6.15 -1.73 2.85
C PRO A 52 -7.06 -2.51 3.79
N TYR A 53 -6.80 -2.36 5.09
CA TYR A 53 -7.65 -2.88 6.17
C TYR A 53 -8.07 -1.69 7.02
N ILE A 54 -9.36 -1.44 7.08
CA ILE A 54 -9.91 -0.31 7.84
C ILE A 54 -10.11 -0.77 9.28
N GLU A 55 -9.44 -0.08 10.21
CA GLU A 55 -9.54 -0.34 11.63
C GLU A 55 -9.90 0.95 12.37
N ASP A 56 -10.22 0.82 13.65
CA ASP A 56 -10.52 1.98 14.47
C ASP A 56 -9.28 2.85 14.62
N GLY A 57 -9.36 4.09 14.14
CA GLY A 57 -8.29 5.07 14.25
C GLY A 57 -7.11 4.87 13.30
N ARG A 58 -7.20 3.92 12.34
CA ARG A 58 -6.09 3.71 11.41
C ARG A 58 -6.51 2.91 10.18
N VAL A 59 -5.70 3.02 9.12
CA VAL A 59 -5.75 2.09 8.00
C VAL A 59 -4.45 1.31 8.01
N VAL A 60 -4.54 -0.01 7.86
CA VAL A 60 -3.36 -0.86 7.72
C VAL A 60 -3.28 -1.30 6.26
N PHE A 61 -2.13 -1.07 5.64
CA PHE A 61 -1.89 -1.49 4.26
C PHE A 61 -0.95 -2.68 4.29
N GLY A 62 -1.49 -3.86 4.03
CA GLY A 62 -0.72 -5.10 4.02
C GLY A 62 -0.17 -5.41 2.64
N ALA A 63 0.93 -6.14 2.59
CA ALA A 63 1.59 -6.52 1.34
C ALA A 63 1.13 -7.89 0.88
N LEU A 64 0.72 -7.99 -0.38
CA LEU A 64 0.35 -9.26 -1.01
C LEU A 64 1.32 -9.54 -2.15
N GLY A 65 1.92 -10.72 -2.16
CA GLY A 65 2.82 -11.13 -3.21
C GLY A 65 2.18 -12.15 -4.14
N ARG A 66 2.89 -12.49 -5.21
CA ARG A 66 2.49 -13.58 -6.10
C ARG A 66 2.74 -14.91 -5.39
N LYS A 67 1.85 -15.87 -5.61
CA LYS A 67 1.93 -17.19 -4.97
C LYS A 67 3.13 -18.00 -5.47
N ASP A 68 3.56 -17.74 -6.69
CA ASP A 68 4.58 -18.52 -7.38
C ASP A 68 5.97 -17.87 -7.40
N ALA A 69 6.15 -16.78 -6.70
CA ALA A 69 7.39 -16.02 -6.75
C ALA A 69 7.69 -15.35 -5.42
N ASN A 70 8.99 -15.19 -5.14
CA ASN A 70 9.47 -14.43 -4.00
C ASN A 70 9.95 -13.06 -4.45
N MET A 71 9.79 -12.06 -3.61
CA MET A 71 10.40 -10.76 -3.81
C MET A 71 11.75 -10.72 -3.08
N THR A 72 12.69 -9.96 -3.59
CA THR A 72 13.90 -9.64 -2.82
C THR A 72 13.59 -8.58 -1.78
N VAL A 73 14.45 -8.45 -0.78
CA VAL A 73 14.30 -7.39 0.23
C VAL A 73 14.30 -6.02 -0.43
N ASN A 74 15.17 -5.81 -1.43
CA ASN A 74 15.23 -4.53 -2.13
C ASN A 74 13.94 -4.24 -2.91
N GLU A 75 13.39 -5.25 -3.57
CA GLU A 75 12.14 -5.08 -4.33
C GLU A 75 11.00 -4.64 -3.42
N TYR A 76 10.80 -5.35 -2.30
CA TYR A 76 9.71 -4.99 -1.44
C TYR A 76 9.94 -3.63 -0.76
N ALA A 77 11.19 -3.30 -0.44
CA ALA A 77 11.53 -2.02 0.16
C ALA A 77 11.17 -0.85 -0.76
N VAL A 78 11.51 -0.97 -2.04
CA VAL A 78 11.16 0.05 -3.04
C VAL A 78 9.63 0.14 -3.19
N PHE A 79 8.97 -1.01 -3.30
CA PHE A 79 7.52 -1.07 -3.46
C PHE A 79 6.80 -0.37 -2.30
N HIS A 80 7.19 -0.70 -1.06
CA HIS A 80 6.61 -0.06 0.13
C HIS A 80 6.98 1.41 0.23
N GLY A 81 8.23 1.73 -0.07
CA GLY A 81 8.70 3.12 -0.05
C GLY A 81 7.91 4.00 -1.01
N ARG A 82 7.59 3.48 -2.20
CA ARG A 82 6.79 4.21 -3.17
C ARG A 82 5.36 4.44 -2.68
N PHE A 83 4.78 3.47 -1.97
CA PHE A 83 3.44 3.66 -1.42
C PHE A 83 3.46 4.71 -0.30
N VAL A 84 4.45 4.67 0.58
CA VAL A 84 4.62 5.69 1.63
C VAL A 84 4.79 7.07 1.01
N GLU A 85 5.60 7.17 -0.04
CA GLU A 85 5.79 8.42 -0.80
C GLU A 85 4.44 8.96 -1.30
N MET A 86 3.62 8.10 -1.88
CA MET A 86 2.30 8.47 -2.39
C MET A 86 1.41 8.99 -1.24
N LEU A 87 1.43 8.32 -0.09
CA LEU A 87 0.65 8.76 1.06
C LEU A 87 1.10 10.12 1.57
N LEU A 88 2.40 10.34 1.67
CA LEU A 88 2.95 11.62 2.14
C LEU A 88 2.68 12.76 1.17
N ASP A 89 2.80 12.48 -0.12
CA ASP A 89 2.57 13.50 -1.16
C ASP A 89 1.11 13.98 -1.20
N ASN A 90 0.17 13.06 -0.97
CA ASN A 90 -1.23 13.35 -1.27
C ASN A 90 -2.15 13.37 -0.04
N TYR A 91 -1.77 12.71 1.05
CA TYR A 91 -2.67 12.50 2.20
C TYR A 91 -2.02 12.84 3.54
N ASP A 92 -0.95 13.61 3.55
CA ASP A 92 -0.27 14.04 4.77
C ASP A 92 -1.23 14.75 5.74
N HIS A 93 -2.18 15.50 5.18
CA HIS A 93 -3.17 16.26 5.98
C HIS A 93 -4.24 15.36 6.61
N MET A 94 -4.34 14.11 6.19
CA MET A 94 -5.34 13.16 6.71
C MET A 94 -4.77 12.18 7.72
N CYS A 95 -3.45 12.15 7.89
CA CYS A 95 -2.78 11.19 8.76
C CYS A 95 -1.95 11.90 9.82
N SER A 96 -2.02 11.41 11.06
CA SER A 96 -1.19 11.96 12.15
C SER A 96 0.18 11.27 12.21
N SER A 97 0.28 10.04 11.70
CA SER A 97 1.55 9.34 11.59
C SER A 97 1.44 8.21 10.58
N ILE A 98 2.58 7.84 10.01
CA ILE A 98 2.69 6.69 9.12
C ILE A 98 3.87 5.86 9.62
N GLU A 99 3.60 4.58 9.93
CA GLU A 99 4.60 3.65 10.47
C GLU A 99 4.77 2.48 9.53
N VAL A 100 5.99 2.03 9.35
CA VAL A 100 6.31 0.90 8.47
C VAL A 100 7.02 -0.16 9.30
N THR A 101 6.59 -1.42 9.19
CA THR A 101 7.24 -2.53 9.87
C THR A 101 8.17 -3.25 8.89
N PRO A 102 9.41 -3.57 9.30
CA PRO A 102 10.36 -4.25 8.40
C PRO A 102 10.09 -5.73 8.19
N LEU A 103 9.45 -6.37 9.16
CA LEU A 103 9.16 -7.81 9.09
C LEU A 103 7.68 -8.07 8.80
N GLY A 104 7.37 -9.29 8.38
CA GLY A 104 6.01 -9.68 8.08
C GLY A 104 5.06 -9.57 9.28
N THR A 105 3.82 -9.19 9.00
CA THR A 105 2.75 -9.08 9.98
C THR A 105 1.59 -9.97 9.56
N LYS A 106 0.56 -10.06 10.41
CA LYS A 106 -0.66 -10.81 10.08
C LYS A 106 -1.42 -10.24 8.87
N TYR A 107 -1.11 -8.99 8.49
CA TYR A 107 -1.74 -8.35 7.34
C TYR A 107 -1.03 -8.67 6.02
N ASP A 108 0.13 -9.29 6.09
CA ASP A 108 0.97 -9.55 4.92
C ASP A 108 0.80 -10.98 4.43
N SER A 109 0.79 -11.14 3.10
CA SER A 109 0.83 -12.45 2.47
C SER A 109 1.83 -12.37 1.32
N ILE A 110 3.10 -12.39 1.67
CA ILE A 110 4.19 -12.21 0.73
C ILE A 110 5.42 -12.96 1.21
N SER A 111 6.14 -13.57 0.26
CA SER A 111 7.41 -14.23 0.54
C SER A 111 8.55 -13.33 0.09
N VAL A 112 9.43 -13.00 1.03
CA VAL A 112 10.59 -12.17 0.75
C VAL A 112 11.85 -13.01 0.97
N LYS A 113 12.67 -13.05 -0.07
CA LYS A 113 13.94 -13.77 -0.04
C LYS A 113 15.07 -12.79 0.28
N LYS A 114 15.79 -13.13 1.31
CA LYS A 114 16.97 -12.35 1.71
C LYS A 114 18.21 -12.75 0.94
#